data_993f8208acbcdb763477f2254950cab3
#
_entry.id   993f8208acbcdb763477f2254950cab3
#
_cell.length_a   1.000
_cell.length_b   1.000
_cell.length_c   1.000
_cell.angle_alpha   90.00
_cell.angle_beta   90.00
_cell.angle_gamma   90.00
#
_symmetry.space_group_name_H-M   'P 1'
#
loop_
_entity.id
_entity.type
_entity.pdbx_description
1 polymer ?
#
loop_
_entity_poly.entity_id
_entity_poly.type
_entity_poly.pdbx_seq_one_letter_code
_entity_poly.pdbx_strand_id
1 'polypeptide(L)'
;MRILMFGRGTIATLYGWAFERAGHQVEFYVRPGRAAQLPPEIDLRIRDGRARGAEVAERWPVTMREDLDGTYDLIVLSVNHDQLDGAVEVLRGHVGDATVLMFGNVWEDPAAVVSALPADQIVWGFPGGGGGFVGSALHGGMVKNVFLGFCDDSNRGERYRAVHGLFERAGFSVSQSEDFRGWLWLHFIMDAGLLAQGLAVGGQPGLVRSSRAARDAVLLMREMIPLLKAKGGTPRLGAAVVSRVPAGLLGFVLRKLLGGDNLFSFIMEQTERTGHMTREAAGIYARDVLADARRLGVPLPRLTALEPVFALG
;
A
#
# COMPACT_ATOMS: atom_id res chain seq x y z
N MET A 1 20.35 11.77 3.20
CA MET A 1 20.15 10.47 3.89
C MET A 1 20.62 9.36 2.97
N ARG A 2 21.09 8.29 3.55
CA ARG A 2 21.32 7.02 2.87
C ARG A 2 20.13 6.11 3.13
N ILE A 3 19.41 5.74 2.07
CA ILE A 3 18.09 5.08 2.14
C ILE A 3 18.19 3.70 1.49
N LEU A 4 17.76 2.67 2.21
CA LEU A 4 17.58 1.34 1.66
C LEU A 4 16.09 1.09 1.36
N MET A 5 15.78 0.86 0.10
CA MET A 5 14.47 0.35 -0.31
C MET A 5 14.48 -1.17 -0.17
N PHE A 6 13.67 -1.73 0.72
CA PHE A 6 13.61 -3.18 0.92
C PHE A 6 12.75 -3.83 -0.16
N GLY A 7 13.42 -4.43 -1.14
CA GLY A 7 12.81 -4.92 -2.37
C GLY A 7 12.87 -3.90 -3.51
N ARG A 8 12.65 -4.38 -4.75
CA ARG A 8 12.60 -3.58 -5.97
C ARG A 8 11.21 -3.70 -6.62
N GLY A 9 10.17 -3.57 -5.79
CA GLY A 9 8.77 -3.56 -6.22
C GLY A 9 8.34 -2.18 -6.72
N THR A 10 7.10 -2.10 -7.15
CA THR A 10 6.50 -0.85 -7.70
C THR A 10 6.63 0.33 -6.74
N ILE A 11 6.20 0.19 -5.50
CA ILE A 11 6.24 1.27 -4.49
C ILE A 11 7.69 1.64 -4.16
N ALA A 12 8.55 0.65 -3.88
CA ALA A 12 9.96 0.89 -3.63
C ALA A 12 10.61 1.67 -4.78
N THR A 13 10.30 1.34 -6.03
CA THR A 13 10.85 2.00 -7.21
C THR A 13 10.34 3.44 -7.35
N LEU A 14 9.03 3.68 -7.23
CA LEU A 14 8.44 5.02 -7.32
C LEU A 14 9.03 5.97 -6.27
N TYR A 15 9.07 5.54 -5.02
CA TYR A 15 9.54 6.37 -3.92
C TYR A 15 11.06 6.46 -3.86
N GLY A 16 11.79 5.40 -4.22
CA GLY A 16 13.25 5.43 -4.35
C GLY A 16 13.70 6.45 -5.39
N TRP A 17 13.06 6.46 -6.57
CA TRP A 17 13.29 7.47 -7.59
C TRP A 17 12.99 8.89 -7.07
N ALA A 18 11.88 9.06 -6.37
CA ALA A 18 11.50 10.35 -5.82
C ALA A 18 12.51 10.89 -4.78
N PHE A 19 13.02 10.01 -3.93
CA PHE A 19 14.01 10.36 -2.92
C PHE A 19 15.38 10.67 -3.53
N GLU A 20 15.80 9.92 -4.54
CA GLU A 20 17.06 10.21 -5.24
C GLU A 20 17.00 11.55 -5.95
N ARG A 21 15.86 11.89 -6.60
CA ARG A 21 15.63 13.21 -7.19
C ARG A 21 15.62 14.35 -6.16
N ALA A 22 15.36 14.05 -4.90
CA ALA A 22 15.46 15.00 -3.78
C ALA A 22 16.89 15.06 -3.17
N GLY A 23 17.88 14.42 -3.80
CA GLY A 23 19.29 14.47 -3.39
C GLY A 23 19.69 13.44 -2.32
N HIS A 24 18.93 12.36 -2.15
CA HIS A 24 19.28 11.28 -1.23
C HIS A 24 20.00 10.14 -1.96
N GLN A 25 20.82 9.38 -1.26
CA GLN A 25 21.43 8.15 -1.78
C GLN A 25 20.45 7.01 -1.58
N VAL A 26 20.08 6.31 -2.67
CA VAL A 26 19.10 5.24 -2.65
C VAL A 26 19.73 3.94 -3.14
N GLU A 27 19.58 2.89 -2.35
CA GLU A 27 19.98 1.54 -2.70
C GLU A 27 18.77 0.61 -2.54
N PHE A 28 18.74 -0.48 -3.33
CA PHE A 28 17.67 -1.48 -3.28
C PHE A 28 18.22 -2.79 -2.73
N TYR A 29 17.68 -3.26 -1.62
CA TYR A 29 17.93 -4.63 -1.20
C TYR A 29 17.13 -5.59 -2.08
N VAL A 30 17.80 -6.57 -2.63
CA VAL A 30 17.21 -7.70 -3.34
C VAL A 30 17.73 -9.01 -2.75
N ARG A 31 16.92 -10.05 -2.78
CA ARG A 31 17.33 -11.35 -2.24
C ARG A 31 18.61 -11.85 -2.91
N PRO A 32 19.48 -12.58 -2.19
CA PRO A 32 20.69 -13.15 -2.73
C PRO A 32 20.48 -13.89 -4.07
N GLY A 33 21.33 -13.64 -5.05
CA GLY A 33 21.25 -14.18 -6.42
C GLY A 33 20.26 -13.45 -7.33
N ARG A 34 19.55 -12.41 -6.86
CA ARG A 34 18.57 -11.69 -7.68
C ARG A 34 19.15 -10.49 -8.43
N ALA A 35 20.22 -9.89 -7.94
CA ALA A 35 20.81 -8.71 -8.58
C ALA A 35 21.29 -9.04 -10.02
N ALA A 36 21.90 -10.20 -10.23
CA ALA A 36 22.34 -10.64 -11.54
C ALA A 36 21.19 -10.95 -12.54
N GLN A 37 19.97 -11.16 -12.03
CA GLN A 37 18.78 -11.46 -12.84
C GLN A 37 17.97 -10.21 -13.19
N LEU A 38 18.27 -9.09 -12.55
CA LEU A 38 17.55 -7.84 -12.73
C LEU A 38 18.40 -6.85 -13.53
N PRO A 39 17.81 -6.08 -14.46
CA PRO A 39 18.56 -5.07 -15.19
C PRO A 39 19.07 -3.99 -14.21
N PRO A 40 20.29 -3.44 -14.44
CA PRO A 40 20.87 -2.39 -13.59
C PRO A 40 20.16 -1.04 -13.75
N GLU A 41 19.27 -0.94 -14.71
CA GLU A 41 18.45 0.24 -14.99
C GLU A 41 16.97 -0.11 -14.97
N ILE A 42 16.13 0.85 -14.61
CA ILE A 42 14.68 0.76 -14.70
C ILE A 42 14.20 1.74 -15.78
N ASP A 43 13.43 1.27 -16.74
CA ASP A 43 12.73 2.13 -17.68
C ASP A 43 11.45 2.66 -17.02
N LEU A 44 11.45 3.92 -16.62
CA LEU A 44 10.30 4.55 -15.97
C LEU A 44 9.32 5.06 -17.02
N ARG A 45 8.05 4.67 -16.88
CA ARG A 45 6.89 5.11 -17.65
C ARG A 45 5.77 5.46 -16.68
N ILE A 46 5.92 6.57 -15.97
CA ILE A 46 5.09 6.89 -14.82
C ILE A 46 4.47 8.29 -14.94
N ARG A 47 3.41 8.53 -14.14
CA ARG A 47 2.87 9.88 -13.91
C ARG A 47 3.20 10.33 -12.49
N ASP A 48 3.80 11.51 -12.37
CA ASP A 48 4.21 12.10 -11.10
C ASP A 48 3.19 13.12 -10.60
N GLY A 49 2.42 12.74 -9.57
CA GLY A 49 1.41 13.61 -8.96
C GLY A 49 2.00 14.81 -8.22
N ARG A 50 3.28 14.78 -7.82
CA ARG A 50 3.97 15.94 -7.24
C ARG A 50 4.12 17.06 -8.26
N ALA A 51 4.29 16.70 -9.54
CA ALA A 51 4.36 17.58 -10.69
C ALA A 51 3.01 17.64 -11.47
N ARG A 52 1.89 17.60 -10.76
CA ARG A 52 0.53 17.67 -11.33
C ARG A 52 0.20 16.57 -12.35
N GLY A 53 0.78 15.39 -12.17
CA GLY A 53 0.57 14.24 -13.06
C GLY A 53 1.40 14.28 -14.33
N ALA A 54 2.51 15.05 -14.34
CA ALA A 54 3.44 15.07 -15.45
C ALA A 54 3.97 13.66 -15.76
N GLU A 55 4.09 13.37 -17.05
CA GLU A 55 4.67 12.12 -17.52
C GLU A 55 6.18 12.10 -17.34
N VAL A 56 6.70 10.99 -16.85
CA VAL A 56 8.12 10.71 -16.72
C VAL A 56 8.44 9.50 -17.58
N ALA A 57 9.37 9.68 -18.53
CA ALA A 57 9.86 8.64 -19.42
C ALA A 57 11.38 8.70 -19.44
N GLU A 58 12.03 7.93 -18.58
CA GLU A 58 13.48 7.94 -18.49
C GLU A 58 14.04 6.55 -18.12
N ARG A 59 15.31 6.32 -18.44
CA ARG A 59 16.07 5.19 -17.91
C ARG A 59 16.80 5.64 -16.66
N TRP A 60 16.53 4.96 -15.56
CA TRP A 60 17.08 5.28 -14.27
C TRP A 60 18.02 4.16 -13.80
N PRO A 61 19.34 4.41 -13.70
CA PRO A 61 20.28 3.46 -13.14
C PRO A 61 20.05 3.30 -11.64
N VAL A 62 20.09 2.07 -11.15
CA VAL A 62 19.81 1.76 -9.74
C VAL A 62 20.93 0.93 -9.13
N THR A 63 21.26 1.20 -7.88
CA THR A 63 22.20 0.40 -7.10
C THR A 63 21.43 -0.68 -6.34
N MET A 64 21.78 -1.95 -6.59
CA MET A 64 21.21 -3.10 -5.90
C MET A 64 22.24 -3.73 -4.96
N ARG A 65 21.75 -4.23 -3.81
CA ARG A 65 22.51 -4.94 -2.80
C ARG A 65 21.82 -6.25 -2.46
N GLU A 66 22.61 -7.28 -2.22
CA GLU A 66 22.13 -8.61 -1.79
C GLU A 66 22.43 -8.90 -0.33
N ASP A 67 23.06 -7.95 0.36
CA ASP A 67 23.37 -7.94 1.79
C ASP A 67 22.72 -6.73 2.47
N LEU A 68 22.68 -6.76 3.80
CA LEU A 68 22.17 -5.70 4.66
C LEU A 68 23.27 -5.08 5.53
N ASP A 69 24.54 -5.28 5.17
CA ASP A 69 25.72 -4.89 5.98
C ASP A 69 26.02 -3.37 5.91
N GLY A 70 25.19 -2.60 5.23
CA GLY A 70 25.34 -1.16 5.13
C GLY A 70 24.80 -0.40 6.34
N THR A 71 25.34 0.80 6.59
CA THR A 71 24.74 1.79 7.50
C THR A 71 23.74 2.64 6.74
N TYR A 72 22.50 2.68 7.19
CA TYR A 72 21.42 3.46 6.58
C TYR A 72 20.79 4.39 7.60
N ASP A 73 20.32 5.55 7.13
CA ASP A 73 19.48 6.45 7.94
C ASP A 73 18.02 5.97 7.95
N LEU A 74 17.60 5.36 6.84
CA LEU A 74 16.23 4.91 6.63
C LEU A 74 16.19 3.61 5.84
N ILE A 75 15.37 2.65 6.31
CA ILE A 75 14.97 1.45 5.58
C ILE A 75 13.49 1.57 5.28
N VAL A 76 13.11 1.51 4.00
CA VAL A 76 11.70 1.57 3.57
C VAL A 76 11.21 0.17 3.25
N LEU A 77 10.27 -0.33 4.06
CA LEU A 77 9.66 -1.64 3.90
C LEU A 77 8.28 -1.49 3.25
N SER A 78 8.20 -1.76 1.95
CA SER A 78 6.99 -1.59 1.13
C SER A 78 6.58 -2.89 0.41
N VAL A 79 6.77 -4.02 1.08
CA VAL A 79 6.31 -5.33 0.60
C VAL A 79 4.80 -5.49 0.80
N ASN A 80 4.20 -6.46 0.11
CA ASN A 80 2.79 -6.80 0.34
C ASN A 80 2.59 -7.34 1.76
N HIS A 81 1.38 -7.20 2.31
CA HIS A 81 1.09 -7.58 3.69
C HIS A 81 1.34 -9.07 3.99
N ASP A 82 1.12 -9.95 3.02
CA ASP A 82 1.41 -11.39 3.10
C ASP A 82 2.91 -11.74 3.13
N GLN A 83 3.78 -10.77 2.86
CA GLN A 83 5.24 -10.93 2.85
C GLN A 83 5.92 -10.26 4.05
N LEU A 84 5.15 -9.57 4.90
CA LEU A 84 5.70 -8.75 5.99
C LEU A 84 6.49 -9.59 7.00
N ASP A 85 5.97 -10.73 7.45
CA ASP A 85 6.64 -11.58 8.44
C ASP A 85 8.02 -12.02 7.95
N GLY A 86 8.11 -12.47 6.69
CA GLY A 86 9.37 -12.85 6.08
C GLY A 86 10.35 -11.69 5.93
N ALA A 87 9.86 -10.50 5.62
CA ALA A 87 10.69 -9.31 5.47
C ALA A 87 11.19 -8.79 6.83
N VAL A 88 10.35 -8.79 7.84
CA VAL A 88 10.71 -8.43 9.23
C VAL A 88 11.76 -9.41 9.78
N GLU A 89 11.60 -10.71 9.51
CA GLU A 89 12.59 -11.71 9.92
C GLU A 89 13.96 -11.49 9.26
N VAL A 90 13.99 -11.15 7.97
CA VAL A 90 15.24 -10.81 7.25
C VAL A 90 15.89 -9.55 7.83
N LEU A 91 15.10 -8.56 8.28
CA LEU A 91 15.61 -7.33 8.89
C LEU A 91 16.07 -7.52 10.35
N ARG A 92 15.64 -8.61 11.00
CA ARG A 92 16.02 -8.88 12.38
C ARG A 92 17.55 -8.87 12.54
N GLY A 93 18.05 -8.04 13.43
CA GLY A 93 19.49 -7.90 13.69
C GLY A 93 20.30 -7.12 12.64
N HIS A 94 19.65 -6.62 11.57
CA HIS A 94 20.32 -5.89 10.50
C HIS A 94 19.88 -4.41 10.40
N VAL A 95 18.99 -3.95 11.28
CA VAL A 95 18.47 -2.58 11.23
C VAL A 95 19.51 -1.54 11.64
N GLY A 96 20.46 -1.92 12.53
CA GLY A 96 21.42 -0.98 13.11
C GLY A 96 20.70 0.19 13.79
N ASP A 97 21.15 1.42 13.52
CA ASP A 97 20.52 2.66 14.02
C ASP A 97 19.46 3.23 13.05
N ALA A 98 19.17 2.58 11.93
CA ALA A 98 18.27 3.08 10.91
C ALA A 98 16.83 3.21 11.44
N THR A 99 16.11 4.21 10.94
CA THR A 99 14.65 4.23 11.06
C THR A 99 14.07 3.22 10.07
N VAL A 100 13.07 2.45 10.47
CA VAL A 100 12.31 1.56 9.57
C VAL A 100 10.95 2.18 9.29
N LEU A 101 10.73 2.58 8.04
CA LEU A 101 9.42 3.03 7.58
C LEU A 101 8.61 1.83 7.08
N MET A 102 7.60 1.43 7.85
CA MET A 102 6.58 0.48 7.43
C MET A 102 5.65 1.20 6.45
N PHE A 103 5.70 0.82 5.16
CA PHE A 103 5.12 1.63 4.09
C PHE A 103 4.23 0.80 3.16
N GLY A 104 3.10 0.35 3.70
CA GLY A 104 2.16 -0.50 2.97
C GLY A 104 0.95 -0.92 3.80
N ASN A 105 0.17 -1.85 3.25
CA ASN A 105 -0.97 -2.45 3.92
C ASN A 105 -0.52 -3.35 5.09
N VAL A 106 -1.24 -3.24 6.21
CA VAL A 106 -1.10 -4.11 7.38
C VAL A 106 -2.50 -4.47 7.87
N TRP A 107 -2.79 -5.78 7.98
CA TRP A 107 -4.06 -6.29 8.49
C TRP A 107 -3.95 -6.81 9.91
N GLU A 108 -2.84 -7.44 10.24
CA GLU A 108 -2.54 -7.88 11.61
C GLU A 108 -2.40 -6.70 12.56
N ASP A 109 -2.23 -6.95 13.84
CA ASP A 109 -1.90 -5.88 14.79
C ASP A 109 -0.50 -5.34 14.46
N PRO A 110 -0.34 -4.02 14.20
CA PRO A 110 0.95 -3.44 13.85
C PRO A 110 2.08 -3.75 14.83
N ALA A 111 1.77 -3.76 16.14
CA ALA A 111 2.78 -4.09 17.17
C ALA A 111 3.26 -5.54 17.08
N ALA A 112 2.36 -6.46 16.72
CA ALA A 112 2.72 -7.87 16.52
C ALA A 112 3.61 -8.04 15.29
N VAL A 113 3.26 -7.39 14.18
CA VAL A 113 4.02 -7.45 12.91
C VAL A 113 5.47 -7.04 13.08
N VAL A 114 5.74 -5.97 13.84
CA VAL A 114 7.11 -5.43 14.02
C VAL A 114 7.79 -5.91 15.29
N SER A 115 7.23 -6.89 16.00
CA SER A 115 7.73 -7.32 17.32
C SER A 115 9.18 -7.80 17.33
N ALA A 116 9.74 -8.21 16.19
CA ALA A 116 11.13 -8.62 16.04
C ALA A 116 12.10 -7.45 15.76
N LEU A 117 11.58 -6.22 15.60
CA LEU A 117 12.36 -5.01 15.33
C LEU A 117 12.34 -4.06 16.54
N PRO A 118 13.31 -3.15 16.69
CA PRO A 118 13.30 -2.17 17.76
C PRO A 118 12.11 -1.21 17.61
N ALA A 119 11.21 -1.20 18.58
CA ALA A 119 9.94 -0.46 18.48
C ALA A 119 10.15 1.06 18.33
N ASP A 120 11.22 1.62 18.94
CA ASP A 120 11.57 3.03 18.86
C ASP A 120 12.15 3.46 17.50
N GLN A 121 12.45 2.51 16.62
CA GLN A 121 12.94 2.77 15.25
C GLN A 121 11.83 2.74 14.19
N ILE A 122 10.62 2.29 14.53
CA ILE A 122 9.54 2.12 13.57
C ILE A 122 8.80 3.44 13.31
N VAL A 123 8.58 3.77 12.05
CA VAL A 123 7.67 4.83 11.60
C VAL A 123 6.63 4.20 10.67
N TRP A 124 5.38 4.59 10.84
CA TRP A 124 4.27 4.06 10.05
C TRP A 124 3.85 5.02 8.95
N GLY A 125 3.67 4.50 7.75
CA GLY A 125 3.20 5.26 6.62
C GLY A 125 2.46 4.42 5.59
N PHE A 126 1.82 5.12 4.65
CA PHE A 126 1.12 4.48 3.55
C PHE A 126 1.35 5.24 2.24
N PRO A 127 1.74 4.54 1.16
CA PRO A 127 2.02 5.15 -0.14
C PRO A 127 0.74 5.51 -0.89
N GLY A 128 0.78 6.60 -1.61
CA GLY A 128 -0.22 6.92 -2.62
C GLY A 128 0.32 6.65 -4.03
N GLY A 129 0.34 5.40 -4.45
CA GLY A 129 0.88 5.04 -5.76
C GLY A 129 0.60 3.60 -6.13
N GLY A 130 0.91 3.25 -7.37
CA GLY A 130 0.72 1.89 -7.89
C GLY A 130 1.14 1.76 -9.34
N GLY A 131 0.91 0.59 -9.90
CA GLY A 131 1.34 0.19 -11.23
C GLY A 131 1.97 -1.19 -11.20
N GLY A 132 2.85 -1.49 -12.14
CA GLY A 132 3.58 -2.74 -12.18
C GLY A 132 4.65 -2.76 -13.24
N PHE A 133 5.42 -3.83 -13.25
CA PHE A 133 6.49 -4.03 -14.22
C PHE A 133 6.02 -4.83 -15.43
N VAL A 134 6.48 -4.39 -16.62
CA VAL A 134 6.46 -5.19 -17.85
C VAL A 134 7.90 -5.29 -18.33
N GLY A 135 8.51 -6.45 -18.17
CA GLY A 135 9.96 -6.60 -18.34
C GLY A 135 10.74 -5.71 -17.38
N SER A 136 11.60 -4.82 -17.90
CA SER A 136 12.36 -3.83 -17.12
C SER A 136 11.62 -2.51 -16.91
N ALA A 137 10.49 -2.31 -17.56
CA ALA A 137 9.76 -1.06 -17.54
C ALA A 137 8.73 -1.03 -16.39
N LEU A 138 8.80 0.00 -15.56
CA LEU A 138 7.77 0.31 -14.56
C LEU A 138 6.72 1.22 -15.19
N HIS A 139 5.50 0.72 -15.26
CA HIS A 139 4.31 1.49 -15.65
C HIS A 139 3.45 1.79 -14.43
N GLY A 140 3.16 3.05 -14.16
CA GLY A 140 2.37 3.42 -12.99
C GLY A 140 2.41 4.89 -12.65
N GLY A 141 2.26 5.21 -11.39
CA GLY A 141 2.33 6.58 -10.92
C GLY A 141 2.21 6.70 -9.42
N MET A 142 2.41 7.91 -8.94
CA MET A 142 2.24 8.25 -7.53
C MET A 142 1.45 9.56 -7.40
N VAL A 143 0.54 9.59 -6.44
CA VAL A 143 -0.14 10.83 -6.07
C VAL A 143 0.75 11.69 -5.19
N LYS A 144 0.44 12.98 -5.10
CA LYS A 144 1.20 13.90 -4.26
C LYS A 144 1.11 13.60 -2.77
N ASN A 145 0.00 13.00 -2.32
CA ASN A 145 -0.26 12.79 -0.90
C ASN A 145 0.27 11.44 -0.43
N VAL A 146 0.92 11.43 0.72
CA VAL A 146 1.28 10.25 1.50
C VAL A 146 0.65 10.34 2.88
N PHE A 147 0.44 9.20 3.52
CA PHE A 147 -0.08 9.16 4.87
C PHE A 147 1.03 8.71 5.82
N LEU A 148 1.19 9.42 6.93
CA LEU A 148 2.03 9.02 8.06
C LEU A 148 1.19 9.04 9.33
N GLY A 149 1.57 8.25 10.34
CA GLY A 149 0.82 8.30 11.58
C GLY A 149 1.38 7.41 12.67
N PHE A 150 0.61 7.29 13.74
CA PHE A 150 1.01 6.61 14.96
C PHE A 150 0.09 5.41 15.20
N CYS A 151 0.70 4.24 15.37
CA CYS A 151 -0.02 3.04 15.80
C CYS A 151 -0.06 2.90 17.32
N ASP A 152 0.88 3.57 18.00
CA ASP A 152 1.01 3.70 19.45
C ASP A 152 1.70 5.02 19.80
N ASP A 153 2.02 5.25 21.08
CA ASP A 153 2.66 6.48 21.54
C ASP A 153 4.20 6.47 21.46
N SER A 154 4.81 5.36 21.02
CA SER A 154 6.27 5.17 21.08
C SER A 154 7.08 6.04 20.11
N ASN A 155 6.49 6.49 18.99
CA ASN A 155 7.23 7.06 17.86
C ASN A 155 6.82 8.48 17.45
N ARG A 156 6.52 9.35 18.43
CA ARG A 156 6.22 10.78 18.20
C ARG A 156 7.48 11.67 18.13
N GLY A 157 8.66 11.06 18.06
CA GLY A 157 9.95 11.69 18.27
C GLY A 157 10.66 12.19 17.00
N GLU A 158 11.98 12.19 17.06
CA GLU A 158 12.86 12.73 16.03
C GLU A 158 12.79 11.92 14.73
N ARG A 159 12.71 10.58 14.82
CA ARG A 159 12.62 9.69 13.66
C ARG A 159 11.38 9.99 12.80
N TYR A 160 10.22 10.18 13.44
CA TYR A 160 9.01 10.59 12.72
C TYR A 160 9.19 11.93 12.00
N ARG A 161 9.74 12.93 12.71
CA ARG A 161 9.98 14.26 12.10
C ARG A 161 10.98 14.19 10.95
N ALA A 162 12.00 13.35 11.04
CA ALA A 162 12.96 13.14 9.97
C ALA A 162 12.32 12.53 8.73
N VAL A 163 11.48 11.51 8.89
CA VAL A 163 10.71 10.88 7.80
C VAL A 163 9.68 11.85 7.20
N HIS A 164 8.93 12.57 8.05
CA HIS A 164 8.00 13.60 7.60
C HIS A 164 8.70 14.64 6.72
N GLY A 165 9.80 15.21 7.22
CA GLY A 165 10.58 16.19 6.48
C GLY A 165 11.24 15.63 5.21
N LEU A 166 11.56 14.32 5.16
CA LEU A 166 12.02 13.67 3.94
C LEU A 166 10.94 13.75 2.85
N PHE A 167 9.71 13.36 3.16
CA PHE A 167 8.60 13.41 2.19
C PHE A 167 8.31 14.83 1.72
N GLU A 168 8.30 15.82 2.62
CA GLU A 168 8.10 17.22 2.25
C GLU A 168 9.19 17.73 1.30
N ARG A 169 10.48 17.47 1.61
CA ARG A 169 11.61 17.84 0.74
C ARG A 169 11.55 17.11 -0.59
N ALA A 170 11.04 15.90 -0.64
CA ALA A 170 10.80 15.16 -1.89
C ALA A 170 9.55 15.64 -2.64
N GLY A 171 8.85 16.68 -2.18
CA GLY A 171 7.72 17.30 -2.85
C GLY A 171 6.34 16.67 -2.57
N PHE A 172 6.27 15.76 -1.62
CA PHE A 172 5.00 15.17 -1.19
C PHE A 172 4.26 16.07 -0.18
N SER A 173 2.94 15.94 -0.15
CA SER A 173 2.10 16.41 0.95
C SER A 173 1.90 15.26 1.94
N VAL A 174 2.04 15.52 3.23
CA VAL A 174 1.87 14.51 4.27
C VAL A 174 0.55 14.72 4.98
N SER A 175 -0.30 13.70 4.99
CA SER A 175 -1.49 13.63 5.85
C SER A 175 -1.17 12.79 7.08
N GLN A 176 -1.31 13.39 8.27
CA GLN A 176 -1.04 12.72 9.54
C GLN A 176 -2.30 12.10 10.13
N SER A 177 -2.18 10.92 10.72
CA SER A 177 -3.23 10.27 11.50
C SER A 177 -2.75 9.92 12.91
N GLU A 178 -3.52 10.33 13.91
CA GLU A 178 -3.26 10.00 15.33
C GLU A 178 -3.63 8.55 15.68
N ASP A 179 -4.47 7.92 14.89
CA ASP A 179 -4.84 6.51 15.00
C ASP A 179 -4.56 5.85 13.64
N PHE A 180 -3.29 5.59 13.38
CA PHE A 180 -2.89 5.04 12.10
C PHE A 180 -3.22 3.55 11.98
N ARG A 181 -3.28 2.83 13.10
CA ARG A 181 -3.75 1.44 13.13
C ARG A 181 -5.19 1.34 12.62
N GLY A 182 -6.09 2.16 13.16
CA GLY A 182 -7.48 2.19 12.71
C GLY A 182 -7.61 2.67 11.26
N TRP A 183 -6.74 3.56 10.82
CA TRP A 183 -6.66 4.01 9.43
C TRP A 183 -6.23 2.87 8.49
N LEU A 184 -5.18 2.13 8.83
CA LEU A 184 -4.68 0.98 8.05
C LEU A 184 -5.77 -0.10 7.90
N TRP A 185 -6.42 -0.48 8.98
CA TRP A 185 -7.50 -1.48 8.94
C TRP A 185 -8.72 -1.02 8.14
N LEU A 186 -9.09 0.28 8.25
CA LEU A 186 -10.16 0.83 7.40
C LEU A 186 -9.78 0.77 5.93
N HIS A 187 -8.54 1.18 5.59
CA HIS A 187 -8.04 1.12 4.22
C HIS A 187 -8.05 -0.32 3.70
N PHE A 188 -7.60 -1.27 4.50
CA PHE A 188 -7.56 -2.68 4.14
C PHE A 188 -8.94 -3.27 3.81
N ILE A 189 -9.97 -2.98 4.61
CA ILE A 189 -11.34 -3.44 4.27
C ILE A 189 -11.92 -2.71 3.05
N MET A 190 -11.49 -1.48 2.77
CA MET A 190 -11.89 -0.79 1.54
C MET A 190 -11.28 -1.49 0.32
N ASP A 191 -9.99 -1.85 0.38
CA ASP A 191 -9.34 -2.65 -0.65
C ASP A 191 -10.00 -4.03 -0.79
N ALA A 192 -10.26 -4.74 0.32
CA ALA A 192 -10.93 -6.03 0.30
C ALA A 192 -12.30 -5.97 -0.40
N GLY A 193 -13.11 -4.96 -0.09
CA GLY A 193 -14.43 -4.79 -0.73
C GLY A 193 -14.34 -4.43 -2.20
N LEU A 194 -13.41 -3.55 -2.57
CA LEU A 194 -13.19 -3.14 -3.95
C LEU A 194 -12.68 -4.29 -4.81
N LEU A 195 -11.66 -5.01 -4.31
CA LEU A 195 -11.00 -6.09 -5.03
C LEU A 195 -11.91 -7.32 -5.15
N ALA A 196 -12.62 -7.73 -4.07
CA ALA A 196 -13.57 -8.84 -4.13
C ALA A 196 -14.68 -8.59 -5.14
N GLN A 197 -15.27 -7.38 -5.13
CA GLN A 197 -16.30 -7.02 -6.13
C GLN A 197 -15.70 -6.88 -7.53
N GLY A 198 -14.49 -6.34 -7.65
CA GLY A 198 -13.75 -6.26 -8.91
C GLY A 198 -13.57 -7.65 -9.53
N LEU A 199 -13.09 -8.62 -8.76
CA LEU A 199 -12.94 -10.01 -9.19
C LEU A 199 -14.27 -10.62 -9.71
N ALA A 200 -15.37 -10.29 -9.05
CA ALA A 200 -16.70 -10.80 -9.44
C ALA A 200 -17.22 -10.22 -10.76
N VAL A 201 -16.73 -9.04 -11.18
CA VAL A 201 -17.29 -8.33 -12.35
C VAL A 201 -16.27 -8.08 -13.48
N GLY A 202 -15.08 -8.70 -13.40
CA GLY A 202 -14.03 -8.57 -14.42
C GLY A 202 -13.18 -7.30 -14.29
N GLY A 203 -12.75 -6.99 -13.06
CA GLY A 203 -11.80 -5.94 -12.75
C GLY A 203 -12.38 -4.52 -12.70
N GLN A 204 -11.48 -3.53 -12.77
CA GLN A 204 -11.86 -2.11 -12.81
C GLN A 204 -12.86 -1.77 -13.93
N PRO A 205 -12.72 -2.27 -15.16
CA PRO A 205 -13.68 -1.99 -16.21
C PRO A 205 -15.11 -2.43 -15.87
N GLY A 206 -15.27 -3.56 -15.18
CA GLY A 206 -16.56 -4.04 -14.71
C GLY A 206 -17.19 -3.12 -13.65
N LEU A 207 -16.40 -2.63 -12.71
CA LEU A 207 -16.84 -1.66 -11.70
C LEU A 207 -17.25 -0.33 -12.32
N VAL A 208 -16.50 0.16 -13.31
CA VAL A 208 -16.79 1.43 -14.00
C VAL A 208 -18.06 1.32 -14.86
N ARG A 209 -18.26 0.21 -15.58
CA ARG A 209 -19.44 0.03 -16.44
C ARG A 209 -20.74 -0.16 -15.66
N SER A 210 -20.70 -0.71 -14.45
CA SER A 210 -21.87 -1.07 -13.66
C SER A 210 -22.06 -0.22 -12.41
N SER A 211 -23.10 0.61 -12.37
CA SER A 211 -23.49 1.34 -11.18
C SER A 211 -23.91 0.43 -10.03
N ARG A 212 -24.47 -0.74 -10.35
CA ARG A 212 -24.81 -1.78 -9.37
C ARG A 212 -23.53 -2.36 -8.76
N ALA A 213 -22.53 -2.74 -9.56
CA ALA A 213 -21.29 -3.31 -9.07
C ALA A 213 -20.53 -2.32 -8.16
N ALA A 214 -20.44 -1.06 -8.54
CA ALA A 214 -19.80 -0.03 -7.71
C ALA A 214 -20.56 0.20 -6.38
N ARG A 215 -21.90 0.17 -6.40
CA ARG A 215 -22.72 0.21 -5.17
C ARG A 215 -22.49 -1.03 -4.32
N ASP A 216 -22.42 -2.21 -4.92
CA ASP A 216 -22.21 -3.47 -4.20
C ASP A 216 -20.82 -3.54 -3.56
N ALA A 217 -19.77 -2.97 -4.20
CA ALA A 217 -18.45 -2.78 -3.56
C ALA A 217 -18.55 -1.91 -2.29
N VAL A 218 -19.28 -0.80 -2.33
CA VAL A 218 -19.51 0.04 -1.14
C VAL A 218 -20.29 -0.71 -0.06
N LEU A 219 -21.25 -1.56 -0.43
CA LEU A 219 -22.00 -2.37 0.54
C LEU A 219 -21.13 -3.44 1.21
N LEU A 220 -20.16 -4.02 0.49
CA LEU A 220 -19.14 -4.91 1.07
C LEU A 220 -18.28 -4.16 2.07
N MET A 221 -17.72 -2.99 1.69
CA MET A 221 -16.93 -2.15 2.61
C MET A 221 -17.71 -1.83 3.88
N ARG A 222 -18.99 -1.47 3.74
CA ARG A 222 -19.88 -1.16 4.88
C ARG A 222 -20.12 -2.35 5.80
N GLU A 223 -20.32 -3.53 5.23
CA GLU A 223 -20.53 -4.77 5.97
C GLU A 223 -19.33 -5.12 6.86
N MET A 224 -18.11 -4.79 6.44
CA MET A 224 -16.87 -5.09 7.16
C MET A 224 -16.55 -4.09 8.29
N ILE A 225 -17.19 -2.92 8.37
CA ILE A 225 -16.90 -1.91 9.41
C ILE A 225 -17.07 -2.44 10.85
N PRO A 226 -18.11 -3.23 11.19
CA PRO A 226 -18.23 -3.81 12.53
C PRO A 226 -17.04 -4.68 12.95
N LEU A 227 -16.36 -5.32 11.99
CA LEU A 227 -15.16 -6.11 12.25
C LEU A 227 -14.03 -5.27 12.83
N LEU A 228 -13.89 -4.02 12.41
CA LEU A 228 -12.85 -3.12 12.95
C LEU A 228 -13.01 -2.91 14.46
N LYS A 229 -14.25 -2.81 14.94
CA LYS A 229 -14.53 -2.72 16.39
C LYS A 229 -14.19 -4.04 17.10
N ALA A 230 -14.55 -5.16 16.50
CA ALA A 230 -14.24 -6.47 17.06
C ALA A 230 -12.73 -6.74 17.14
N LYS A 231 -11.93 -6.15 16.23
CA LYS A 231 -10.46 -6.14 16.29
C LYS A 231 -9.87 -5.16 17.33
N GLY A 232 -10.70 -4.39 18.04
CA GLY A 232 -10.24 -3.38 19.00
C GLY A 232 -9.92 -2.01 18.38
N GLY A 233 -10.31 -1.78 17.12
CA GLY A 233 -10.16 -0.48 16.46
C GLY A 233 -11.30 0.48 16.80
N THR A 234 -11.01 1.77 16.68
CA THR A 234 -12.03 2.84 16.83
C THR A 234 -12.33 3.45 15.46
N PRO A 235 -13.39 3.01 14.76
CA PRO A 235 -13.73 3.56 13.44
C PRO A 235 -13.99 5.06 13.52
N ARG A 236 -13.21 5.83 12.76
CA ARG A 236 -13.31 7.31 12.75
C ARG A 236 -14.07 7.82 11.51
N LEU A 237 -13.84 9.08 11.14
CA LEU A 237 -14.59 9.82 10.12
C LEU A 237 -14.81 9.06 8.82
N GLY A 238 -13.78 8.40 8.28
CA GLY A 238 -13.89 7.61 7.04
C GLY A 238 -14.91 6.49 7.14
N ALA A 239 -14.91 5.72 8.23
CA ALA A 239 -15.89 4.67 8.48
C ALA A 239 -17.30 5.25 8.65
N ALA A 240 -17.43 6.43 9.29
CA ALA A 240 -18.72 7.11 9.41
C ALA A 240 -19.29 7.55 8.05
N VAL A 241 -18.43 8.04 7.15
CA VAL A 241 -18.81 8.39 5.77
C VAL A 241 -19.32 7.15 5.04
N VAL A 242 -18.54 6.07 5.02
CA VAL A 242 -18.91 4.81 4.37
C VAL A 242 -20.22 4.26 4.94
N SER A 243 -20.45 4.38 6.26
CA SER A 243 -21.64 3.84 6.94
C SER A 243 -22.91 4.64 6.66
N ARG A 244 -22.83 5.99 6.58
CA ARG A 244 -24.00 6.88 6.59
C ARG A 244 -24.40 7.42 5.23
N VAL A 245 -23.41 7.66 4.34
CA VAL A 245 -23.70 8.19 3.00
C VAL A 245 -24.39 7.12 2.17
N PRO A 246 -25.46 7.40 1.41
CA PRO A 246 -26.14 6.41 0.56
C PRO A 246 -25.16 5.66 -0.34
N ALA A 247 -25.22 4.32 -0.33
CA ALA A 247 -24.27 3.48 -1.08
C ALA A 247 -24.28 3.75 -2.59
N GLY A 248 -25.44 4.13 -3.15
CA GLY A 248 -25.54 4.54 -4.55
C GLY A 248 -24.74 5.81 -4.86
N LEU A 249 -24.73 6.79 -3.96
CA LEU A 249 -23.95 8.02 -4.11
C LEU A 249 -22.45 7.74 -4.02
N LEU A 250 -22.03 6.96 -3.01
CA LEU A 250 -20.61 6.55 -2.90
C LEU A 250 -20.19 5.69 -4.11
N GLY A 251 -21.05 4.80 -4.60
CA GLY A 251 -20.79 4.01 -5.81
C GLY A 251 -20.65 4.90 -7.05
N PHE A 252 -21.44 5.98 -7.16
CA PHE A 252 -21.28 6.95 -8.24
C PHE A 252 -19.92 7.66 -8.15
N VAL A 253 -19.52 8.11 -6.95
CA VAL A 253 -18.20 8.75 -6.71
C VAL A 253 -17.09 7.76 -7.05
N LEU A 254 -17.18 6.51 -6.59
CA LEU A 254 -16.21 5.46 -6.87
C LEU A 254 -16.05 5.22 -8.39
N ARG A 255 -17.16 5.17 -9.14
CA ARG A 255 -17.11 5.03 -10.60
C ARG A 255 -16.42 6.22 -11.27
N LYS A 256 -16.68 7.44 -10.82
CA LYS A 256 -16.01 8.64 -11.33
C LYS A 256 -14.52 8.64 -11.02
N LEU A 257 -14.16 8.16 -9.84
CA LEU A 257 -12.74 8.03 -9.42
C LEU A 257 -12.01 6.98 -10.28
N LEU A 258 -12.61 5.81 -10.47
CA LEU A 258 -12.01 4.69 -11.21
C LEU A 258 -12.04 4.86 -12.73
N GLY A 259 -13.02 5.59 -13.29
CA GLY A 259 -13.23 5.72 -14.74
C GLY A 259 -13.05 7.13 -15.27
N GLY A 260 -12.64 8.09 -14.44
CA GLY A 260 -12.40 9.47 -14.86
C GLY A 260 -11.00 9.66 -15.46
N ASP A 261 -10.81 10.79 -16.15
CA ASP A 261 -9.46 11.23 -16.57
C ASP A 261 -8.75 11.86 -15.37
N ASN A 262 -8.17 11.03 -14.54
CA ASN A 262 -7.44 11.43 -13.34
C ASN A 262 -6.28 10.45 -13.03
N LEU A 263 -5.35 10.91 -12.23
CA LEU A 263 -4.15 10.15 -11.89
C LEU A 263 -4.45 8.82 -11.17
N PHE A 264 -5.48 8.79 -10.32
CA PHE A 264 -5.87 7.57 -9.61
C PHE A 264 -6.40 6.49 -10.57
N SER A 265 -7.29 6.88 -11.51
CA SER A 265 -7.78 5.99 -12.57
C SER A 265 -6.64 5.45 -13.41
N PHE A 266 -5.69 6.31 -13.80
CA PHE A 266 -4.50 5.91 -14.53
C PHE A 266 -3.67 4.88 -13.75
N ILE A 267 -3.39 5.11 -12.46
CA ILE A 267 -2.64 4.19 -11.62
C ILE A 267 -3.33 2.82 -11.55
N MET A 268 -4.63 2.80 -11.32
CA MET A 268 -5.41 1.56 -11.24
C MET A 268 -5.40 0.78 -12.57
N GLU A 269 -5.54 1.49 -13.69
CA GLU A 269 -5.45 0.90 -15.03
C GLU A 269 -4.06 0.30 -15.29
N GLN A 270 -2.97 1.00 -14.90
CA GLN A 270 -1.62 0.45 -15.05
C GLN A 270 -1.43 -0.79 -14.16
N THR A 271 -1.93 -0.78 -12.93
CA THR A 271 -1.86 -1.93 -12.01
C THR A 271 -2.54 -3.17 -12.61
N GLU A 272 -3.73 -2.99 -13.20
CA GLU A 272 -4.46 -4.08 -13.86
C GLU A 272 -3.75 -4.53 -15.15
N ARG A 273 -3.36 -3.59 -16.01
CA ARG A 273 -2.75 -3.87 -17.33
C ARG A 273 -1.39 -4.57 -17.22
N THR A 274 -0.61 -4.27 -16.21
CA THR A 274 0.69 -4.92 -15.97
C THR A 274 0.58 -6.29 -15.31
N GLY A 275 -0.63 -6.69 -14.89
CA GLY A 275 -0.85 -7.94 -14.16
C GLY A 275 -0.23 -7.95 -12.76
N HIS A 276 0.11 -6.78 -12.22
CA HIS A 276 0.68 -6.68 -10.88
C HIS A 276 -0.31 -7.14 -9.81
N MET A 277 -1.59 -6.80 -9.97
CA MET A 277 -2.67 -7.31 -9.13
C MET A 277 -3.25 -8.58 -9.77
N THR A 278 -2.63 -9.72 -9.51
CA THR A 278 -3.16 -11.02 -9.94
C THR A 278 -4.48 -11.32 -9.21
N ARG A 279 -5.25 -12.28 -9.74
CA ARG A 279 -6.48 -12.76 -9.07
C ARG A 279 -6.18 -13.26 -7.65
N GLU A 280 -5.06 -13.96 -7.48
CA GLU A 280 -4.61 -14.47 -6.19
C GLU A 280 -4.28 -13.34 -5.22
N ALA A 281 -3.46 -12.38 -5.63
CA ALA A 281 -3.08 -11.22 -4.83
C ALA A 281 -4.30 -10.38 -4.42
N ALA A 282 -5.23 -10.14 -5.35
CA ALA A 282 -6.47 -9.44 -5.05
C ALA A 282 -7.37 -10.21 -4.06
N GLY A 283 -7.37 -11.55 -4.13
CA GLY A 283 -8.16 -12.41 -3.26
C GLY A 283 -7.67 -12.47 -1.81
N ILE A 284 -6.37 -12.25 -1.56
CA ILE A 284 -5.78 -12.33 -0.22
C ILE A 284 -6.50 -11.39 0.76
N TYR A 285 -6.76 -10.14 0.36
CA TYR A 285 -7.44 -9.16 1.21
C TYR A 285 -8.80 -9.65 1.72
N ALA A 286 -9.62 -10.16 0.83
CA ALA A 286 -10.94 -10.66 1.19
C ALA A 286 -10.87 -11.95 2.03
N ARG A 287 -9.89 -12.84 1.77
CA ARG A 287 -9.65 -14.07 2.55
C ARG A 287 -9.27 -13.74 3.99
N ASP A 288 -8.32 -12.83 4.19
CA ASP A 288 -7.84 -12.45 5.53
C ASP A 288 -8.95 -11.80 6.35
N VAL A 289 -9.70 -10.88 5.73
CA VAL A 289 -10.87 -10.26 6.37
C VAL A 289 -11.92 -11.30 6.75
N LEU A 290 -12.23 -12.24 5.87
CA LEU A 290 -13.24 -13.28 6.13
C LEU A 290 -12.77 -14.28 7.21
N ALA A 291 -11.49 -14.63 7.23
CA ALA A 291 -10.89 -15.47 8.26
C ALA A 291 -11.02 -14.82 9.65
N ASP A 292 -10.65 -13.55 9.76
CA ASP A 292 -10.79 -12.79 11.02
C ASP A 292 -12.24 -12.60 11.44
N ALA A 293 -13.15 -12.35 10.49
CA ALA A 293 -14.57 -12.24 10.78
C ALA A 293 -15.13 -13.53 11.38
N ARG A 294 -14.74 -14.68 10.84
CA ARG A 294 -15.10 -16.01 11.39
C ARG A 294 -14.53 -16.23 12.78
N ARG A 295 -13.25 -15.90 12.97
CA ARG A 295 -12.56 -16.02 14.28
C ARG A 295 -13.20 -15.14 15.35
N LEU A 296 -13.66 -13.93 14.98
CA LEU A 296 -14.25 -12.95 15.89
C LEU A 296 -15.78 -13.04 15.98
N GLY A 297 -16.41 -13.98 15.27
CA GLY A 297 -17.87 -14.17 15.29
C GLY A 297 -18.65 -13.01 14.63
N VAL A 298 -18.05 -12.25 13.73
CA VAL A 298 -18.69 -11.15 13.00
C VAL A 298 -19.26 -11.66 11.69
N PRO A 299 -20.60 -11.65 11.46
CA PRO A 299 -21.17 -12.15 10.23
C PRO A 299 -20.93 -11.20 9.06
N LEU A 300 -20.41 -11.73 7.94
CA LEU A 300 -20.17 -11.03 6.67
C LEU A 300 -20.87 -11.77 5.52
N PRO A 301 -22.22 -11.79 5.46
CA PRO A 301 -22.96 -12.60 4.50
C PRO A 301 -22.69 -12.23 3.04
N ARG A 302 -22.47 -10.94 2.70
CA ARG A 302 -22.15 -10.52 1.34
C ARG A 302 -20.75 -10.97 0.92
N LEU A 303 -19.76 -10.81 1.80
CA LEU A 303 -18.40 -11.24 1.52
C LEU A 303 -18.34 -12.77 1.44
N THR A 304 -19.04 -13.49 2.31
CA THR A 304 -19.15 -14.95 2.26
C THR A 304 -19.78 -15.43 0.94
N ALA A 305 -20.79 -14.72 0.43
CA ALA A 305 -21.40 -15.07 -0.86
C ALA A 305 -20.43 -14.91 -2.05
N LEU A 306 -19.40 -14.08 -1.92
CA LEU A 306 -18.35 -13.89 -2.92
C LEU A 306 -17.13 -14.83 -2.69
N GLU A 307 -17.08 -15.60 -1.63
CA GLU A 307 -15.94 -16.47 -1.32
C GLU A 307 -15.52 -17.37 -2.49
N PRO A 308 -16.41 -17.98 -3.29
CA PRO A 308 -16.01 -18.78 -4.45
C PRO A 308 -15.23 -18.00 -5.51
N VAL A 309 -15.33 -16.66 -5.51
CA VAL A 309 -14.67 -15.80 -6.49
C VAL A 309 -13.20 -15.57 -6.13
N PHE A 310 -12.87 -15.51 -4.84
CA PHE A 310 -11.53 -15.18 -4.34
C PHE A 310 -10.86 -16.32 -3.55
N ALA A 311 -11.57 -17.41 -3.24
CA ALA A 311 -11.00 -18.59 -2.58
C ALA A 311 -10.19 -19.48 -3.52
N LEU A 312 -10.34 -19.31 -4.83
CA LEU A 312 -9.62 -20.09 -5.85
C LEU A 312 -8.23 -19.50 -6.06
N GLY A 313 -7.24 -20.05 -5.39
CA GLY A 313 -5.81 -19.89 -5.57
C GLY A 313 -5.13 -21.20 -5.33
#